data_a037e712881b762a9855908b17345908
#
_entry.id   a037e712881b762a9855908b17345908
#
_cell.length_a   1.000
_cell.length_b   1.000
_cell.length_c   1.000
_cell.angle_alpha   90.00
_cell.angle_beta   90.00
_cell.angle_gamma   90.00
#
_symmetry.space_group_name_H-M   'P 1'
#
loop_
_entity.id
_entity.type
_entity.pdbx_description
1 polymer ?
#
loop_
_entity_poly.entity_id
_entity_poly.type
_entity_poly.pdbx_seq_one_letter_code
_entity_poly.pdbx_strand_id
1 'polypeptide(L)'
;MPVGAKLIGVGAGIPSAVVTNADLEKFIETSDEWIASRTGIRERRIASEEETTSALAILAAKDAIAFAQIEPSTIDLIIVATSTPDNLYPSTACMVQAAIGAPRAAAFDLEAACTGIIYALAVGQQFVGSGTFKTVLVIGVDIHSRFLNWEDRNTCILFGDGAGAFILQAADGENEILATYLRADGTGAHLLHIPNTGTAYPHAGTTPPKAMDRFLQMNGRAIYEFAVHAVPEAVRATAAKAGIRVEDIDFLVPHQANRRIINAAAERLNMRKEQIVSNVDELGNTSAASIPLALWQAIRRKQVQPPAICCLVGFGGGLTWGAAIVKWTAKDKRGDYNAED
;
A
#
# COMPACT_ATOMS: atom_id res chain seq x y z
N MET A 1 26.86 15.83 5.61
CA MET A 1 26.73 14.47 5.07
C MET A 1 25.23 14.17 5.03
N PRO A 2 24.72 13.40 4.05
CA PRO A 2 23.32 13.02 4.07
C PRO A 2 23.03 12.22 5.35
N VAL A 3 21.87 12.50 5.95
CA VAL A 3 21.41 11.80 7.15
C VAL A 3 20.80 10.48 6.72
N GLY A 4 21.11 9.37 7.40
CA GLY A 4 20.46 8.11 7.17
C GLY A 4 18.97 8.14 7.55
N ALA A 5 18.13 7.32 6.94
CA ALA A 5 16.74 7.15 7.29
C ALA A 5 16.45 5.71 7.72
N LYS A 6 15.57 5.54 8.70
CA LYS A 6 15.11 4.22 9.19
C LYS A 6 13.60 4.20 9.34
N LEU A 7 13.02 3.01 9.25
CA LEU A 7 11.63 2.78 9.64
C LEU A 7 11.58 2.43 11.13
N ILE A 8 10.79 3.17 11.89
CA ILE A 8 10.63 2.98 13.34
C ILE A 8 9.24 2.51 13.75
N GLY A 9 8.28 2.55 12.84
CA GLY A 9 6.89 2.17 13.11
C GLY A 9 6.17 1.68 11.88
N VAL A 10 5.20 0.82 12.10
CA VAL A 10 4.23 0.32 11.13
C VAL A 10 2.86 0.28 11.79
N GLY A 11 1.79 0.60 11.05
CA GLY A 11 0.44 0.61 11.58
C GLY A 11 -0.61 0.26 10.53
N ALA A 12 -1.78 -0.13 11.00
CA ALA A 12 -2.91 -0.57 10.20
C ALA A 12 -4.20 0.18 10.54
N GLY A 13 -5.01 0.44 9.51
CA GLY A 13 -6.39 0.89 9.60
C GLY A 13 -7.24 -0.01 8.70
N ILE A 14 -7.90 -0.99 9.29
CA ILE A 14 -8.61 -2.05 8.58
C ILE A 14 -10.11 -1.90 8.87
N PRO A 15 -10.98 -1.85 7.84
CA PRO A 15 -12.43 -1.85 8.04
C PRO A 15 -12.90 -3.05 8.83
N SER A 16 -13.96 -2.85 9.60
CA SER A 16 -14.53 -3.89 10.46
C SER A 16 -15.30 -4.96 9.69
N ALA A 17 -15.99 -4.55 8.60
CA ALA A 17 -16.83 -5.47 7.84
C ALA A 17 -16.00 -6.43 6.97
N VAL A 18 -16.24 -7.72 7.16
CA VAL A 18 -15.67 -8.81 6.35
C VAL A 18 -16.69 -9.20 5.28
N VAL A 19 -16.25 -9.26 4.04
CA VAL A 19 -17.03 -9.78 2.91
C VAL A 19 -16.32 -11.00 2.34
N THR A 20 -16.94 -12.15 2.49
CA THR A 20 -16.42 -13.44 2.00
C THR A 20 -16.76 -13.66 0.54
N ASN A 21 -16.12 -14.65 -0.10
CA ASN A 21 -16.50 -15.06 -1.45
C ASN A 21 -17.96 -15.57 -1.50
N ALA A 22 -18.42 -16.26 -0.44
CA ALA A 22 -19.82 -16.72 -0.33
C ALA A 22 -20.83 -15.56 -0.24
N ASP A 23 -20.41 -14.39 0.27
CA ASP A 23 -21.26 -13.20 0.23
C ASP A 23 -21.39 -12.65 -1.19
N LEU A 24 -20.33 -12.70 -2.00
CA LEU A 24 -20.36 -12.29 -3.40
C LEU A 24 -21.25 -13.20 -4.25
N GLU A 25 -21.28 -14.51 -3.97
CA GLU A 25 -22.14 -15.47 -4.66
C GLU A 25 -23.64 -15.13 -4.59
N LYS A 26 -24.04 -14.32 -3.59
CA LYS A 26 -25.45 -13.92 -3.40
C LYS A 26 -25.96 -12.95 -4.47
N PHE A 27 -25.05 -12.24 -5.18
CA PHE A 27 -25.44 -11.19 -6.11
C PHE A 27 -24.67 -11.17 -7.45
N ILE A 28 -23.59 -11.95 -7.59
CA ILE A 28 -22.91 -12.13 -8.88
C ILE A 28 -22.70 -13.61 -9.18
N GLU A 29 -22.61 -13.95 -10.46
CA GLU A 29 -22.33 -15.33 -10.91
C GLU A 29 -20.85 -15.68 -10.68
N THR A 30 -20.54 -16.29 -9.53
CA THR A 30 -19.20 -16.70 -9.11
C THR A 30 -19.26 -17.85 -8.10
N SER A 31 -18.09 -18.33 -7.62
CA SER A 31 -17.99 -19.25 -6.48
C SER A 31 -16.70 -19.01 -5.71
N ASP A 32 -16.65 -19.43 -4.42
CA ASP A 32 -15.42 -19.37 -3.61
C ASP A 32 -14.27 -20.10 -4.32
N GLU A 33 -14.51 -21.28 -4.85
CA GLU A 33 -13.52 -22.07 -5.57
C GLU A 33 -12.99 -21.31 -6.80
N TRP A 34 -13.89 -20.66 -7.58
CA TRP A 34 -13.51 -19.90 -8.77
C TRP A 34 -12.67 -18.69 -8.41
N ILE A 35 -13.06 -17.93 -7.40
CA ILE A 35 -12.30 -16.74 -6.93
C ILE A 35 -10.96 -17.17 -6.34
N ALA A 36 -10.96 -18.10 -5.39
CA ALA A 36 -9.77 -18.54 -4.68
C ALA A 36 -8.71 -19.17 -5.62
N SER A 37 -9.13 -19.99 -6.58
CA SER A 37 -8.20 -20.61 -7.55
C SER A 37 -7.54 -19.60 -8.49
N ARG A 38 -8.20 -18.48 -8.80
CA ARG A 38 -7.70 -17.46 -9.72
C ARG A 38 -6.94 -16.34 -9.03
N THR A 39 -7.31 -16.02 -7.81
CA THR A 39 -6.80 -14.83 -7.11
C THR A 39 -6.07 -15.17 -5.81
N GLY A 40 -6.41 -16.27 -5.17
CA GLY A 40 -6.00 -16.62 -3.82
C GLY A 40 -6.81 -15.91 -2.74
N ILE A 41 -7.76 -15.04 -3.11
CA ILE A 41 -8.58 -14.25 -2.17
C ILE A 41 -9.74 -15.10 -1.67
N ARG A 42 -9.97 -15.09 -0.35
CA ARG A 42 -11.10 -15.75 0.29
C ARG A 42 -12.07 -14.74 0.91
N GLU A 43 -11.53 -13.66 1.42
CA GLU A 43 -12.30 -12.55 1.97
C GLU A 43 -11.61 -11.22 1.72
N ARG A 44 -12.33 -10.15 1.92
CA ARG A 44 -11.83 -8.77 1.89
C ARG A 44 -12.53 -7.93 2.93
N ARG A 45 -11.96 -6.78 3.22
CA ARG A 45 -12.56 -5.79 4.10
C ARG A 45 -13.18 -4.68 3.27
N ILE A 46 -14.39 -4.28 3.61
CA ILE A 46 -15.15 -3.25 2.92
C ILE A 46 -15.51 -2.17 3.92
N ALA A 47 -15.16 -0.93 3.60
CA ALA A 47 -15.43 0.22 4.46
C ALA A 47 -16.92 0.54 4.53
N SER A 48 -17.44 0.80 5.74
CA SER A 48 -18.78 1.33 5.97
C SER A 48 -18.91 2.78 5.46
N GLU A 49 -20.08 3.36 5.54
CA GLU A 49 -20.30 4.76 5.13
C GLU A 49 -19.44 5.73 5.95
N GLU A 50 -19.25 5.47 7.24
CA GLU A 50 -18.47 6.30 8.17
C GLU A 50 -16.95 6.05 8.05
N GLU A 51 -16.54 4.90 7.56
CA GLU A 51 -15.13 4.56 7.35
C GLU A 51 -14.64 5.21 6.05
N THR A 52 -14.31 6.51 6.09
CA THR A 52 -13.76 7.25 4.97
C THR A 52 -12.25 7.00 4.80
N THR A 53 -11.66 7.44 3.69
CA THR A 53 -10.23 7.35 3.44
C THR A 53 -9.42 8.00 4.55
N SER A 54 -9.81 9.21 4.98
CA SER A 54 -9.15 9.88 6.11
C SER A 54 -9.35 9.13 7.43
N ALA A 55 -10.54 8.56 7.68
CA ALA A 55 -10.80 7.80 8.90
C ALA A 55 -9.88 6.57 9.02
N LEU A 56 -9.74 5.78 7.95
CA LEU A 56 -8.83 4.64 7.93
C LEU A 56 -7.36 5.07 8.03
N ALA A 57 -6.98 6.16 7.34
CA ALA A 57 -5.63 6.72 7.42
C ALA A 57 -5.27 7.17 8.85
N ILE A 58 -6.23 7.76 9.58
CA ILE A 58 -6.05 8.17 10.99
C ILE A 58 -5.85 6.94 11.88
N LEU A 59 -6.58 5.84 11.65
CA LEU A 59 -6.38 4.59 12.40
C LEU A 59 -4.97 4.04 12.17
N ALA A 60 -4.54 3.93 10.91
CA ALA A 60 -3.19 3.46 10.57
C ALA A 60 -2.09 4.35 11.16
N ALA A 61 -2.28 5.68 11.12
CA ALA A 61 -1.36 6.64 11.73
C ALA A 61 -1.22 6.44 13.24
N LYS A 62 -2.34 6.34 13.95
CA LYS A 62 -2.36 6.13 15.41
C LYS A 62 -1.71 4.82 15.81
N ASP A 63 -1.97 3.74 15.05
CA ASP A 63 -1.34 2.44 15.32
C ASP A 63 0.18 2.49 15.08
N ALA A 64 0.65 3.15 14.00
CA ALA A 64 2.07 3.33 13.73
C ALA A 64 2.77 4.20 14.81
N ILE A 65 2.12 5.26 15.29
CA ILE A 65 2.61 6.12 16.37
C ILE A 65 2.73 5.33 17.67
N ALA A 66 1.72 4.53 17.99
CA ALA A 66 1.73 3.66 19.16
C ALA A 66 2.82 2.58 19.07
N PHE A 67 3.03 1.97 17.89
CA PHE A 67 4.11 1.02 17.64
C PHE A 67 5.49 1.66 17.90
N ALA A 68 5.73 2.84 17.35
CA ALA A 68 7.00 3.56 17.47
C ALA A 68 7.20 4.19 18.86
N GLN A 69 6.12 4.36 19.65
CA GLN A 69 6.09 5.09 20.93
C GLN A 69 6.67 6.50 20.80
N ILE A 70 6.20 7.27 19.84
CA ILE A 70 6.57 8.67 19.66
C ILE A 70 5.38 9.59 19.98
N GLU A 71 5.69 10.85 20.31
CA GLU A 71 4.66 11.88 20.44
C GLU A 71 4.25 12.39 19.05
N PRO A 72 2.95 12.48 18.73
CA PRO A 72 2.48 12.98 17.42
C PRO A 72 3.05 14.35 17.04
N SER A 73 3.28 15.22 18.05
CA SER A 73 3.88 16.55 17.86
C SER A 73 5.32 16.55 17.35
N THR A 74 5.99 15.39 17.34
CA THR A 74 7.34 15.21 16.79
C THR A 74 7.35 14.89 15.29
N ILE A 75 6.19 14.65 14.69
CA ILE A 75 6.06 14.41 13.25
C ILE A 75 6.20 15.76 12.53
N ASP A 76 7.11 15.81 11.56
CA ASP A 76 7.42 17.02 10.79
C ASP A 76 6.71 17.04 9.42
N LEU A 77 6.40 15.86 8.88
CA LEU A 77 5.75 15.72 7.56
C LEU A 77 4.82 14.51 7.55
N ILE A 78 3.67 14.67 6.89
CA ILE A 78 2.71 13.59 6.60
C ILE A 78 2.50 13.51 5.09
N ILE A 79 2.70 12.33 4.51
CA ILE A 79 2.43 12.04 3.10
C ILE A 79 1.39 10.93 3.06
N VAL A 80 0.24 11.19 2.45
CA VAL A 80 -0.78 10.17 2.20
C VAL A 80 -0.77 9.78 0.74
N ALA A 81 -0.48 8.53 0.46
CA ALA A 81 -0.59 7.94 -0.88
C ALA A 81 -1.99 7.36 -1.05
N THR A 82 -2.79 7.98 -1.93
CA THR A 82 -4.17 7.55 -2.18
C THR A 82 -4.62 7.94 -3.59
N SER A 83 -5.41 7.07 -4.21
CA SER A 83 -6.15 7.31 -5.45
C SER A 83 -7.63 7.61 -5.18
N THR A 84 -8.07 7.48 -3.92
CA THR A 84 -9.47 7.60 -3.50
C THR A 84 -9.61 8.57 -2.32
N PRO A 85 -9.14 9.83 -2.43
CA PRO A 85 -9.22 10.79 -1.34
C PRO A 85 -10.68 11.11 -1.00
N ASP A 86 -10.96 11.58 0.24
CA ASP A 86 -12.30 12.05 0.62
C ASP A 86 -12.77 13.20 -0.27
N ASN A 87 -11.86 14.10 -0.60
CA ASN A 87 -12.11 15.29 -1.41
C ASN A 87 -10.90 15.58 -2.31
N LEU A 88 -11.09 16.35 -3.39
CA LEU A 88 -9.98 16.85 -4.18
C LEU A 88 -9.08 17.82 -3.36
N TYR A 89 -9.68 18.59 -2.47
CA TYR A 89 -9.05 19.41 -1.44
C TYR A 89 -10.04 19.68 -0.29
N PRO A 90 -9.61 19.86 0.96
CA PRO A 90 -8.22 19.72 1.42
C PRO A 90 -7.69 18.30 1.20
N SER A 91 -6.35 18.14 1.23
CA SER A 91 -5.72 16.83 1.15
C SER A 91 -6.11 15.94 2.34
N THR A 92 -6.17 14.64 2.13
CA THR A 92 -6.38 13.63 3.18
C THR A 92 -5.33 13.77 4.28
N ALA A 93 -4.08 14.05 3.89
CA ALA A 93 -2.98 14.27 4.83
C ALA A 93 -3.22 15.44 5.80
N CYS A 94 -3.88 16.53 5.37
CA CYS A 94 -4.25 17.64 6.27
C CYS A 94 -5.30 17.21 7.30
N MET A 95 -6.24 16.35 6.91
CA MET A 95 -7.25 15.82 7.84
C MET A 95 -6.60 14.89 8.87
N VAL A 96 -5.69 14.03 8.43
CA VAL A 96 -4.89 13.17 9.32
C VAL A 96 -4.07 14.00 10.28
N GLN A 97 -3.37 15.03 9.79
CA GLN A 97 -2.53 15.93 10.58
C GLN A 97 -3.26 16.52 11.79
N ALA A 98 -4.46 17.04 11.55
CA ALA A 98 -5.30 17.61 12.60
C ALA A 98 -5.78 16.52 13.60
N ALA A 99 -6.23 15.38 13.10
CA ALA A 99 -6.83 14.33 13.92
C ALA A 99 -5.84 13.57 14.81
N ILE A 100 -4.56 13.47 14.41
CA ILE A 100 -3.52 12.83 15.23
C ILE A 100 -2.82 13.81 16.19
N GLY A 101 -3.06 15.12 16.08
CA GLY A 101 -2.43 16.13 16.93
C GLY A 101 -0.97 16.42 16.56
N ALA A 102 -0.67 16.54 15.26
CA ALA A 102 0.66 16.89 14.75
C ALA A 102 0.70 18.35 14.21
N PRO A 103 0.53 19.40 15.03
CA PRO A 103 0.21 20.77 14.59
C PRO A 103 1.32 21.44 13.77
N ARG A 104 2.55 20.92 13.83
CA ARG A 104 3.70 21.47 13.09
C ARG A 104 4.02 20.72 11.81
N ALA A 105 3.37 19.56 11.58
CA ALA A 105 3.65 18.76 10.41
C ALA A 105 3.16 19.45 9.13
N ALA A 106 4.01 19.51 8.11
CA ALA A 106 3.58 19.74 6.74
C ALA A 106 2.78 18.52 6.26
N ALA A 107 1.83 18.71 5.34
CA ALA A 107 0.96 17.62 4.92
C ALA A 107 0.54 17.76 3.45
N PHE A 108 0.63 16.67 2.68
CA PHE A 108 0.15 16.59 1.30
C PHE A 108 -0.18 15.16 0.89
N ASP A 109 -1.05 15.02 -0.11
CA ASP A 109 -1.35 13.73 -0.73
C ASP A 109 -0.44 13.49 -1.96
N LEU A 110 -0.15 12.21 -2.23
CA LEU A 110 0.63 11.75 -3.37
C LEU A 110 -0.18 10.68 -4.12
N GLU A 111 -0.22 10.76 -5.45
CA GLU A 111 -0.88 9.77 -6.29
C GLU A 111 0.14 9.00 -7.13
N ALA A 112 0.15 7.66 -6.99
CA ALA A 112 0.86 6.70 -7.83
C ALA A 112 0.19 5.30 -7.74
N ALA A 113 -1.13 5.29 -7.61
CA ALA A 113 -1.98 4.10 -7.48
C ALA A 113 -1.42 3.10 -6.45
N CYS A 114 -1.49 1.79 -6.75
CA CYS A 114 -1.03 0.74 -5.85
C CYS A 114 0.46 0.82 -5.49
N THR A 115 1.27 1.58 -6.25
CA THR A 115 2.69 1.82 -5.96
C THR A 115 2.88 3.02 -5.01
N GLY A 116 1.82 3.75 -4.71
CA GLY A 116 1.86 5.04 -4.01
C GLY A 116 2.67 5.01 -2.72
N ILE A 117 2.54 3.94 -1.91
CA ILE A 117 3.32 3.84 -0.65
C ILE A 117 4.84 3.77 -0.88
N ILE A 118 5.30 3.13 -1.98
CA ILE A 118 6.73 3.05 -2.32
C ILE A 118 7.24 4.43 -2.77
N TYR A 119 6.42 5.16 -3.55
CA TYR A 119 6.72 6.54 -3.94
C TYR A 119 6.76 7.46 -2.72
N ALA A 120 5.76 7.38 -1.82
CA ALA A 120 5.71 8.17 -0.59
C ALA A 120 6.91 7.87 0.34
N LEU A 121 7.30 6.60 0.45
CA LEU A 121 8.48 6.18 1.20
C LEU A 121 9.76 6.78 0.61
N ALA A 122 9.92 6.73 -0.72
CA ALA A 122 11.07 7.30 -1.40
C ALA A 122 11.14 8.83 -1.23
N VAL A 123 10.00 9.53 -1.33
CA VAL A 123 9.91 10.98 -1.12
C VAL A 123 10.24 11.33 0.34
N GLY A 124 9.63 10.62 1.30
CA GLY A 124 9.90 10.79 2.73
C GLY A 124 11.37 10.57 3.09
N GLN A 125 12.00 9.54 2.50
CA GLN A 125 13.43 9.29 2.65
C GLN A 125 14.29 10.48 2.20
N GLN A 126 13.94 11.15 1.10
CA GLN A 126 14.70 12.31 0.62
C GLN A 126 14.58 13.50 1.59
N PHE A 127 13.40 13.75 2.15
CA PHE A 127 13.21 14.79 3.16
C PHE A 127 14.03 14.53 4.44
N VAL A 128 14.07 13.28 4.90
CA VAL A 128 14.91 12.88 6.02
C VAL A 128 16.39 12.99 5.63
N GLY A 129 16.78 12.45 4.48
CA GLY A 129 18.16 12.42 4.00
C GLY A 129 18.78 13.79 3.75
N SER A 130 17.95 14.79 3.35
CA SER A 130 18.38 16.19 3.21
C SER A 130 18.49 16.93 4.56
N GLY A 131 17.99 16.35 5.65
CA GLY A 131 17.90 16.97 6.95
C GLY A 131 16.79 18.03 7.08
N THR A 132 15.89 18.14 6.06
CA THR A 132 14.76 19.09 6.09
C THR A 132 13.76 18.70 7.18
N PHE A 133 13.45 17.41 7.30
CA PHE A 133 12.57 16.85 8.32
C PHE A 133 13.25 15.67 9.03
N LYS A 134 12.91 15.47 10.31
CA LYS A 134 13.48 14.39 11.12
C LYS A 134 12.57 13.19 11.21
N THR A 135 11.25 13.42 11.28
CA THR A 135 10.24 12.37 11.43
C THR A 135 9.14 12.56 10.37
N VAL A 136 8.95 11.55 9.54
CA VAL A 136 7.99 11.57 8.44
C VAL A 136 7.04 10.38 8.59
N LEU A 137 5.74 10.67 8.56
CA LEU A 137 4.67 9.67 8.50
C LEU A 137 4.25 9.49 7.03
N VAL A 138 4.32 8.28 6.52
CA VAL A 138 3.81 7.93 5.19
C VAL A 138 2.69 6.92 5.32
N ILE A 139 1.58 7.16 4.64
CA ILE A 139 0.36 6.34 4.72
C ILE A 139 -0.06 5.95 3.31
N GLY A 140 -0.32 4.67 3.08
CA GLY A 140 -1.02 4.19 1.89
C GLY A 140 -2.45 3.85 2.27
N VAL A 141 -3.43 4.40 1.57
CA VAL A 141 -4.85 4.17 1.87
C VAL A 141 -5.68 4.24 0.61
N ASP A 142 -6.56 3.28 0.42
CA ASP A 142 -7.58 3.34 -0.64
C ASP A 142 -8.89 2.69 -0.20
N ILE A 143 -10.01 3.25 -0.66
CA ILE A 143 -11.36 2.70 -0.56
C ILE A 143 -11.86 2.46 -1.99
N HIS A 144 -11.38 1.40 -2.61
CA HIS A 144 -11.75 1.06 -3.98
C HIS A 144 -13.17 0.53 -4.10
N SER A 145 -13.74 -0.03 -3.02
CA SER A 145 -15.10 -0.58 -3.01
C SER A 145 -16.16 0.42 -3.49
N ARG A 146 -15.92 1.72 -3.31
CA ARG A 146 -16.83 2.80 -3.76
C ARG A 146 -16.73 3.11 -5.24
N PHE A 147 -15.72 2.58 -5.92
CA PHE A 147 -15.46 2.77 -7.34
C PHE A 147 -15.55 1.47 -8.15
N LEU A 148 -16.04 0.39 -7.55
CA LEU A 148 -16.25 -0.89 -8.24
C LEU A 148 -17.65 -0.96 -8.84
N ASN A 149 -17.73 -1.52 -10.05
CA ASN A 149 -18.99 -2.07 -10.54
C ASN A 149 -19.19 -3.45 -9.90
N TRP A 150 -20.08 -3.55 -8.94
CA TRP A 150 -20.36 -4.79 -8.22
C TRP A 150 -21.02 -5.87 -9.10
N GLU A 151 -21.44 -5.54 -10.33
CA GLU A 151 -21.90 -6.49 -11.33
C GLU A 151 -20.76 -7.03 -12.22
N ASP A 152 -19.57 -6.42 -12.17
CA ASP A 152 -18.40 -6.89 -12.93
C ASP A 152 -17.51 -7.79 -12.06
N ARG A 153 -17.71 -9.11 -12.20
CA ARG A 153 -16.91 -10.09 -11.48
C ARG A 153 -15.41 -10.08 -11.77
N ASN A 154 -14.94 -9.36 -12.81
CA ASN A 154 -13.52 -9.30 -13.12
C ASN A 154 -12.77 -8.32 -12.20
N THR A 155 -13.49 -7.38 -11.62
CA THR A 155 -12.92 -6.34 -10.75
C THR A 155 -13.41 -6.46 -9.31
N CYS A 156 -14.71 -6.64 -9.06
CA CYS A 156 -15.27 -6.58 -7.69
C CYS A 156 -14.78 -7.70 -6.76
N ILE A 157 -14.33 -8.82 -7.30
CA ILE A 157 -13.79 -9.94 -6.52
C ILE A 157 -12.37 -9.70 -5.99
N LEU A 158 -11.67 -8.67 -6.51
CA LEU A 158 -10.24 -8.48 -6.24
C LEU A 158 -9.97 -7.53 -5.07
N PHE A 159 -10.68 -6.39 -5.06
CA PHE A 159 -10.32 -5.28 -4.19
C PHE A 159 -10.93 -5.40 -2.80
N GLY A 160 -10.16 -4.94 -1.83
CA GLY A 160 -10.58 -4.62 -0.48
C GLY A 160 -10.12 -3.21 -0.11
N ASP A 161 -10.64 -2.70 0.98
CA ASP A 161 -10.33 -1.38 1.51
C ASP A 161 -9.37 -1.48 2.70
N GLY A 162 -8.57 -0.43 2.92
CA GLY A 162 -7.69 -0.38 4.07
C GLY A 162 -6.67 0.73 4.00
N ALA A 163 -6.01 0.95 5.12
CA ALA A 163 -4.89 1.86 5.29
C ALA A 163 -3.73 1.18 5.99
N GLY A 164 -2.52 1.51 5.58
CA GLY A 164 -1.32 1.09 6.28
C GLY A 164 -0.31 2.23 6.31
N ALA A 165 0.47 2.32 7.39
CA ALA A 165 1.37 3.43 7.62
C ALA A 165 2.77 2.96 7.99
N PHE A 166 3.77 3.80 7.64
CA PHE A 166 5.14 3.73 8.13
C PHE A 166 5.56 5.05 8.77
N ILE A 167 6.40 4.98 9.80
CA ILE A 167 7.09 6.14 10.34
C ILE A 167 8.57 6.03 9.99
N LEU A 168 9.05 7.05 9.26
CA LEU A 168 10.47 7.25 8.97
C LEU A 168 11.05 8.20 9.98
N GLN A 169 12.28 7.94 10.40
CA GLN A 169 13.04 8.83 11.28
C GLN A 169 14.48 8.92 10.81
N ALA A 170 15.10 10.07 11.09
CA ALA A 170 16.55 10.25 10.93
C ALA A 170 17.30 9.19 11.74
N ALA A 171 18.26 8.53 11.11
CA ALA A 171 19.07 7.51 11.75
C ALA A 171 20.34 8.14 12.33
N ASP A 172 20.69 7.74 13.57
CA ASP A 172 21.93 8.15 14.24
C ASP A 172 23.11 7.27 13.79
N GLY A 173 23.24 7.00 12.50
CA GLY A 173 24.25 6.10 11.96
C GLY A 173 23.99 5.72 10.52
N GLU A 174 24.11 4.42 10.20
CA GLU A 174 23.88 3.91 8.86
C GLU A 174 22.43 4.05 8.40
N ASN A 175 22.27 4.28 7.09
CA ASN A 175 20.96 4.32 6.46
C ASN A 175 20.34 2.91 6.45
N GLU A 176 19.15 2.77 7.02
CA GLU A 176 18.41 1.50 7.04
C GLU A 176 17.43 1.37 5.86
N ILE A 177 17.12 2.45 5.14
CA ILE A 177 16.44 2.39 3.84
C ILE A 177 17.55 2.36 2.78
N LEU A 178 18.02 1.15 2.46
CA LEU A 178 19.25 0.92 1.72
C LEU A 178 19.20 1.48 0.29
N ALA A 179 18.07 1.30 -0.40
CA ALA A 179 17.85 1.82 -1.74
C ALA A 179 16.35 1.90 -2.07
N THR A 180 16.01 2.79 -3.00
CA THR A 180 14.71 2.88 -3.65
C THR A 180 14.86 2.90 -5.17
N TYR A 181 13.87 2.35 -5.88
CA TYR A 181 13.77 2.32 -7.34
C TYR A 181 12.33 2.62 -7.74
N LEU A 182 12.14 3.62 -8.59
CA LEU A 182 10.83 4.07 -9.06
C LEU A 182 10.84 4.15 -10.59
N ARG A 183 9.74 3.73 -11.23
CA ARG A 183 9.51 3.80 -12.68
C ARG A 183 8.04 4.06 -12.99
N ALA A 184 7.81 4.64 -14.15
CA ALA A 184 6.48 4.81 -14.73
C ALA A 184 6.51 4.60 -16.24
N ASP A 185 5.40 4.12 -16.80
CA ASP A 185 5.11 4.05 -18.24
C ASP A 185 3.68 4.56 -18.50
N GLY A 186 3.56 5.84 -18.84
CA GLY A 186 2.28 6.48 -19.11
C GLY A 186 1.57 5.96 -20.36
N THR A 187 2.23 5.19 -21.24
CA THR A 187 1.57 4.59 -22.41
C THR A 187 0.53 3.54 -22.03
N GLY A 188 0.68 2.95 -20.82
CA GLY A 188 -0.24 1.98 -20.22
C GLY A 188 -1.38 2.59 -19.39
N ALA A 189 -1.57 3.90 -19.35
CA ALA A 189 -2.54 4.58 -18.49
C ALA A 189 -3.98 4.04 -18.63
N HIS A 190 -4.37 3.63 -19.85
CA HIS A 190 -5.70 3.08 -20.15
C HIS A 190 -5.93 1.66 -19.64
N LEU A 191 -4.90 0.97 -19.15
CA LEU A 191 -4.98 -0.45 -18.74
C LEU A 191 -5.57 -0.64 -17.34
N LEU A 192 -5.43 0.36 -16.47
CA LEU A 192 -6.00 0.37 -15.12
C LEU A 192 -6.23 1.82 -14.69
N HIS A 193 -7.49 2.23 -14.62
CA HIS A 193 -7.86 3.61 -14.30
C HIS A 193 -9.30 3.71 -13.78
N ILE A 194 -9.62 4.81 -13.12
CA ILE A 194 -10.97 5.22 -12.77
C ILE A 194 -11.33 6.41 -13.66
N PRO A 195 -12.15 6.22 -14.70
CA PRO A 195 -12.45 7.28 -15.65
C PRO A 195 -13.41 8.32 -15.09
N ASN A 196 -13.51 9.46 -15.78
CA ASN A 196 -14.50 10.52 -15.51
C ASN A 196 -14.51 11.02 -14.06
N THR A 197 -13.34 11.05 -13.44
CA THR A 197 -13.07 11.70 -12.15
C THR A 197 -12.17 12.92 -12.37
N GLY A 198 -12.14 13.86 -11.44
CA GLY A 198 -11.36 15.09 -11.61
C GLY A 198 -11.84 15.93 -12.79
N THR A 199 -10.91 16.57 -13.52
CA THR A 199 -11.21 17.50 -14.63
C THR A 199 -11.65 16.82 -15.93
N ALA A 200 -11.47 15.50 -16.05
CA ALA A 200 -12.02 14.72 -17.15
C ALA A 200 -13.54 14.55 -17.06
N TYR A 201 -14.14 14.93 -15.92
CA TYR A 201 -15.59 14.96 -15.75
C TYR A 201 -16.21 16.11 -16.55
N PRO A 202 -17.28 15.86 -17.34
CA PRO A 202 -17.94 16.91 -18.11
C PRO A 202 -18.47 18.03 -17.23
N HIS A 203 -18.41 19.26 -17.71
CA HIS A 203 -18.90 20.43 -17.02
C HIS A 203 -20.39 20.30 -16.63
N ALA A 204 -20.77 20.84 -15.48
CA ALA A 204 -22.17 20.93 -15.05
C ALA A 204 -23.02 21.62 -16.13
N GLY A 205 -24.07 20.95 -16.61
CA GLY A 205 -24.92 21.43 -17.71
C GLY A 205 -24.75 20.64 -19.03
N THR A 206 -23.73 19.80 -19.15
CA THR A 206 -23.64 18.77 -20.19
C THR A 206 -24.32 17.49 -19.70
N THR A 207 -24.64 16.58 -20.61
CA THR A 207 -25.19 15.27 -20.24
C THR A 207 -24.28 14.59 -19.22
N PRO A 208 -24.73 14.28 -18.00
CA PRO A 208 -23.87 13.61 -17.04
C PRO A 208 -23.44 12.26 -17.60
N PRO A 209 -22.19 11.82 -17.39
CA PRO A 209 -21.75 10.49 -17.76
C PRO A 209 -22.68 9.46 -17.07
N LYS A 210 -22.91 8.35 -17.73
CA LYS A 210 -23.63 7.24 -17.10
C LYS A 210 -22.87 6.84 -15.82
N ALA A 211 -23.60 6.39 -14.79
CA ALA A 211 -22.98 5.97 -13.53
C ALA A 211 -21.85 4.96 -13.75
N MET A 212 -22.00 4.07 -14.73
CA MET A 212 -20.98 3.08 -15.14
C MET A 212 -19.66 3.69 -15.65
N ASP A 213 -19.68 4.93 -16.13
CA ASP A 213 -18.47 5.59 -16.66
C ASP A 213 -17.51 6.08 -15.55
N ARG A 214 -17.82 5.82 -14.29
CA ARG A 214 -17.00 6.20 -13.13
C ARG A 214 -16.41 5.01 -12.39
N PHE A 215 -16.70 3.79 -12.83
CA PHE A 215 -16.17 2.60 -12.17
C PHE A 215 -14.75 2.30 -12.66
N LEU A 216 -13.97 1.71 -11.76
CA LEU A 216 -12.64 1.21 -12.05
C LEU A 216 -12.68 0.27 -13.26
N GLN A 217 -11.83 0.53 -14.23
CA GLN A 217 -11.66 -0.27 -15.44
C GLN A 217 -10.27 -0.89 -15.44
N MET A 218 -10.19 -2.18 -15.77
CA MET A 218 -8.95 -2.93 -15.74
C MET A 218 -8.86 -3.94 -16.87
N ASN A 219 -7.75 -3.90 -17.61
CA ASN A 219 -7.34 -5.01 -18.48
C ASN A 219 -6.48 -6.00 -17.67
N GLY A 220 -7.13 -6.93 -16.99
CA GLY A 220 -6.47 -7.85 -16.05
C GLY A 220 -5.37 -8.70 -16.70
N ARG A 221 -5.48 -9.07 -18.00
CA ARG A 221 -4.44 -9.81 -18.69
C ARG A 221 -3.18 -8.96 -18.91
N ALA A 222 -3.34 -7.76 -19.43
CA ALA A 222 -2.22 -6.85 -19.68
C ALA A 222 -1.52 -6.46 -18.36
N ILE A 223 -2.29 -6.21 -17.29
CA ILE A 223 -1.74 -5.92 -15.96
C ILE A 223 -0.98 -7.13 -15.42
N TYR A 224 -1.46 -8.36 -15.59
CA TYR A 224 -0.73 -9.56 -15.20
C TYR A 224 0.60 -9.69 -15.95
N GLU A 225 0.56 -9.57 -17.28
CA GLU A 225 1.75 -9.64 -18.14
C GLU A 225 2.79 -8.58 -17.79
N PHE A 226 2.35 -7.37 -17.49
CA PHE A 226 3.21 -6.29 -16.99
C PHE A 226 3.82 -6.63 -15.63
N ALA A 227 2.99 -7.00 -14.65
CA ALA A 227 3.40 -7.18 -13.25
C ALA A 227 4.47 -8.28 -13.09
N VAL A 228 4.32 -9.41 -13.80
CA VAL A 228 5.27 -10.53 -13.71
C VAL A 228 6.65 -10.22 -14.28
N HIS A 229 6.81 -9.10 -14.99
CA HIS A 229 8.10 -8.58 -15.44
C HIS A 229 8.58 -7.41 -14.58
N ALA A 230 7.70 -6.46 -14.28
CA ALA A 230 8.03 -5.24 -13.55
C ALA A 230 8.47 -5.52 -12.10
N VAL A 231 7.82 -6.48 -11.41
CA VAL A 231 8.18 -6.80 -10.02
C VAL A 231 9.60 -7.37 -9.90
N PRO A 232 9.99 -8.41 -10.64
CA PRO A 232 11.37 -8.91 -10.58
C PRO A 232 12.42 -7.89 -11.07
N GLU A 233 12.09 -7.06 -12.04
CA GLU A 233 12.95 -5.95 -12.48
C GLU A 233 13.23 -4.99 -11.33
N ALA A 234 12.16 -4.49 -10.68
CA ALA A 234 12.28 -3.55 -9.57
C ALA A 234 13.11 -4.12 -8.42
N VAL A 235 12.88 -5.39 -8.05
CA VAL A 235 13.64 -6.05 -6.97
C VAL A 235 15.13 -6.12 -7.31
N ARG A 236 15.49 -6.61 -8.52
CA ARG A 236 16.89 -6.71 -8.93
C ARG A 236 17.56 -5.35 -9.04
N ALA A 237 16.87 -4.36 -9.61
CA ALA A 237 17.42 -3.01 -9.74
C ALA A 237 17.63 -2.35 -8.38
N THR A 238 16.72 -2.59 -7.42
CA THR A 238 16.86 -2.04 -6.07
C THR A 238 17.96 -2.75 -5.30
N ALA A 239 18.10 -4.09 -5.42
CA ALA A 239 19.18 -4.85 -4.78
C ALA A 239 20.54 -4.40 -5.30
N ALA A 240 20.70 -4.23 -6.62
CA ALA A 240 21.92 -3.70 -7.21
C ALA A 240 22.27 -2.30 -6.69
N LYS A 241 21.28 -1.39 -6.55
CA LYS A 241 21.48 -0.06 -5.96
C LYS A 241 21.87 -0.11 -4.48
N ALA A 242 21.33 -1.08 -3.73
CA ALA A 242 21.66 -1.31 -2.33
C ALA A 242 23.03 -1.98 -2.13
N GLY A 243 23.67 -2.46 -3.21
CA GLY A 243 24.93 -3.19 -3.13
C GLY A 243 24.79 -4.59 -2.53
N ILE A 244 23.60 -5.20 -2.60
CA ILE A 244 23.33 -6.56 -2.11
C ILE A 244 22.83 -7.45 -3.25
N ARG A 245 22.84 -8.76 -3.04
CA ARG A 245 22.26 -9.74 -3.96
C ARG A 245 20.77 -9.95 -3.61
N VAL A 246 20.01 -10.48 -4.54
CA VAL A 246 18.59 -10.85 -4.29
C VAL A 246 18.49 -11.93 -3.19
N GLU A 247 19.46 -12.83 -3.14
CA GLU A 247 19.55 -13.91 -2.15
C GLU A 247 19.78 -13.41 -0.72
N ASP A 248 20.29 -12.18 -0.57
CA ASP A 248 20.52 -11.54 0.73
C ASP A 248 19.23 -10.90 1.31
N ILE A 249 18.12 -10.93 0.54
CA ILE A 249 16.79 -10.46 0.98
C ILE A 249 16.14 -11.57 1.81
N ASP A 250 15.86 -11.28 3.07
CA ASP A 250 15.18 -12.21 3.97
C ASP A 250 13.69 -12.36 3.60
N PHE A 251 13.02 -11.23 3.32
CA PHE A 251 11.58 -11.20 3.02
C PHE A 251 11.25 -10.30 1.83
N LEU A 252 10.44 -10.83 0.93
CA LEU A 252 9.75 -10.05 -0.10
C LEU A 252 8.35 -9.69 0.41
N VAL A 253 8.03 -8.40 0.45
CA VAL A 253 6.72 -7.86 0.81
C VAL A 253 6.12 -7.21 -0.45
N PRO A 254 5.47 -8.01 -1.32
CA PRO A 254 4.92 -7.48 -2.56
C PRO A 254 3.56 -6.82 -2.34
N HIS A 255 3.18 -5.95 -3.27
CA HIS A 255 1.80 -5.53 -3.44
C HIS A 255 0.88 -6.76 -3.55
N GLN A 256 -0.20 -6.78 -2.77
CA GLN A 256 -1.12 -7.91 -2.63
C GLN A 256 -2.23 -7.90 -3.70
N ALA A 257 -1.85 -7.75 -4.97
CA ALA A 257 -2.83 -7.67 -6.05
C ALA A 257 -3.53 -9.00 -6.33
N ASN A 258 -2.75 -10.10 -6.34
CA ASN A 258 -3.20 -11.43 -6.74
C ASN A 258 -2.14 -12.47 -6.39
N ARG A 259 -2.53 -13.60 -5.80
CA ARG A 259 -1.63 -14.70 -5.44
C ARG A 259 -0.80 -15.23 -6.61
N ARG A 260 -1.41 -15.27 -7.82
CA ARG A 260 -0.72 -15.77 -9.02
C ARG A 260 0.43 -14.86 -9.44
N ILE A 261 0.26 -13.54 -9.34
CA ILE A 261 1.33 -12.56 -9.61
C ILE A 261 2.43 -12.69 -8.57
N ILE A 262 2.07 -12.79 -7.29
CA ILE A 262 3.03 -12.96 -6.18
C ILE A 262 3.88 -14.21 -6.40
N ASN A 263 3.24 -15.34 -6.70
CA ASN A 263 3.94 -16.61 -6.93
C ASN A 263 4.86 -16.55 -8.16
N ALA A 264 4.38 -15.97 -9.28
CA ALA A 264 5.19 -15.85 -10.50
C ALA A 264 6.41 -14.93 -10.32
N ALA A 265 6.27 -13.87 -9.51
CA ALA A 265 7.39 -13.00 -9.16
C ALA A 265 8.41 -13.71 -8.26
N ALA A 266 7.94 -14.44 -7.24
CA ALA A 266 8.79 -15.23 -6.33
C ALA A 266 9.59 -16.29 -7.09
N GLU A 267 8.93 -17.03 -8.00
CA GLU A 267 9.58 -18.04 -8.85
C GLU A 267 10.69 -17.43 -9.72
N ARG A 268 10.42 -16.28 -10.37
CA ARG A 268 11.41 -15.59 -11.21
C ARG A 268 12.59 -15.00 -10.43
N LEU A 269 12.40 -14.79 -9.13
CA LEU A 269 13.44 -14.32 -8.20
C LEU A 269 14.16 -15.46 -7.49
N ASN A 270 13.74 -16.73 -7.73
CA ASN A 270 14.20 -17.93 -7.01
C ASN A 270 14.03 -17.82 -5.48
N MET A 271 12.99 -17.11 -5.03
CA MET A 271 12.69 -16.96 -3.60
C MET A 271 11.81 -18.10 -3.10
N ARG A 272 12.10 -18.58 -1.89
CA ARG A 272 11.30 -19.62 -1.23
C ARG A 272 9.99 -19.04 -0.71
N LYS A 273 8.98 -19.90 -0.55
CA LYS A 273 7.64 -19.50 -0.10
C LYS A 273 7.67 -18.80 1.26
N GLU A 274 8.54 -19.25 2.17
CA GLU A 274 8.69 -18.72 3.52
C GLU A 274 9.23 -17.28 3.54
N GLN A 275 9.92 -16.87 2.46
CA GLN A 275 10.43 -15.50 2.29
C GLN A 275 9.36 -14.55 1.76
N ILE A 276 8.19 -15.05 1.36
CA ILE A 276 7.13 -14.24 0.76
C ILE A 276 6.11 -13.88 1.84
N VAL A 277 5.98 -12.58 2.10
CA VAL A 277 4.93 -12.06 2.97
C VAL A 277 3.66 -11.89 2.15
N SER A 278 2.57 -12.49 2.60
CA SER A 278 1.29 -12.38 1.91
C SER A 278 0.11 -12.52 2.86
N ASN A 279 -0.89 -11.64 2.65
CA ASN A 279 -2.18 -11.61 3.32
C ASN A 279 -3.34 -11.38 2.33
N VAL A 280 -3.07 -11.63 1.05
CA VAL A 280 -4.05 -11.41 -0.03
C VAL A 280 -5.32 -12.25 0.13
N ASP A 281 -5.23 -13.38 0.79
CA ASP A 281 -6.37 -14.27 1.09
C ASP A 281 -7.35 -13.66 2.10
N GLU A 282 -6.88 -12.80 3.00
CA GLU A 282 -7.66 -12.22 4.10
C GLU A 282 -8.11 -10.78 3.83
N LEU A 283 -7.30 -10.00 3.11
CA LEU A 283 -7.58 -8.59 2.88
C LEU A 283 -7.86 -8.24 1.42
N GLY A 284 -7.62 -9.16 0.48
CA GLY A 284 -7.71 -8.88 -0.94
C GLY A 284 -6.66 -7.85 -1.39
N ASN A 285 -6.96 -7.15 -2.47
CA ASN A 285 -6.13 -6.07 -3.00
C ASN A 285 -6.52 -4.73 -2.35
N THR A 286 -5.80 -4.32 -1.35
CA THR A 286 -5.98 -3.01 -0.67
C THR A 286 -5.12 -1.89 -1.28
N SER A 287 -4.73 -2.01 -2.56
CA SER A 287 -3.99 -0.99 -3.32
C SER A 287 -2.74 -0.46 -2.60
N ALA A 288 -2.63 0.87 -2.40
CA ALA A 288 -1.48 1.50 -1.74
C ALA A 288 -1.27 1.04 -0.28
N ALA A 289 -2.31 0.56 0.40
CA ALA A 289 -2.24 0.04 1.75
C ALA A 289 -1.64 -1.38 1.84
N SER A 290 -1.61 -2.13 0.74
CA SER A 290 -1.36 -3.57 0.76
C SER A 290 0.02 -3.97 1.30
N ILE A 291 1.06 -3.23 0.95
CA ILE A 291 2.44 -3.50 1.39
C ILE A 291 2.60 -3.26 2.90
N PRO A 292 2.24 -2.09 3.46
CA PRO A 292 2.36 -1.87 4.90
C PRO A 292 1.43 -2.77 5.71
N LEU A 293 0.23 -3.09 5.24
CA LEU A 293 -0.66 -4.04 5.90
C LEU A 293 -0.08 -5.46 5.93
N ALA A 294 0.53 -5.91 4.82
CA ALA A 294 1.17 -7.21 4.77
C ALA A 294 2.37 -7.28 5.74
N LEU A 295 3.23 -6.25 5.77
CA LEU A 295 4.36 -6.21 6.69
C LEU A 295 3.89 -6.12 8.15
N TRP A 296 2.90 -5.27 8.46
CA TRP A 296 2.31 -5.13 9.79
C TRP A 296 1.80 -6.48 10.31
N GLN A 297 1.05 -7.22 9.49
CA GLN A 297 0.52 -8.52 9.87
C GLN A 297 1.62 -9.58 10.04
N ALA A 298 2.64 -9.58 9.17
CA ALA A 298 3.78 -10.49 9.27
C ALA A 298 4.61 -10.26 10.54
N ILE A 299 4.76 -9.01 10.98
CA ILE A 299 5.42 -8.67 12.24
C ILE A 299 4.59 -9.17 13.42
N ARG A 300 3.28 -8.92 13.45
CA ARG A 300 2.37 -9.40 14.50
C ARG A 300 2.35 -10.93 14.61
N ARG A 301 2.42 -11.62 13.47
CA ARG A 301 2.50 -13.10 13.39
C ARG A 301 3.90 -13.65 13.68
N LYS A 302 4.86 -12.78 14.02
CA LYS A 302 6.26 -13.16 14.26
C LYS A 302 6.93 -13.84 13.05
N GLN A 303 6.36 -13.67 11.84
CA GLN A 303 6.98 -14.13 10.58
C GLN A 303 8.20 -13.26 10.24
N VAL A 304 8.07 -11.93 10.35
CA VAL A 304 9.17 -10.99 10.18
C VAL A 304 9.63 -10.53 11.56
N GLN A 305 10.87 -10.86 11.89
CA GLN A 305 11.50 -10.47 13.16
C GLN A 305 12.76 -9.62 12.88
N PRO A 306 12.98 -8.55 13.67
CA PRO A 306 14.18 -7.74 13.53
C PRO A 306 15.43 -8.45 14.09
N PRO A 307 16.63 -8.29 13.46
CA PRO A 307 16.82 -7.56 12.20
C PRO A 307 16.48 -8.42 10.98
N ALA A 308 15.90 -7.79 9.93
CA ALA A 308 15.62 -8.47 8.67
C ALA A 308 15.79 -7.52 7.47
N ILE A 309 16.28 -8.03 6.34
CA ILE A 309 16.32 -7.31 5.07
C ILE A 309 15.01 -7.58 4.34
N CYS A 310 14.15 -6.56 4.26
CA CYS A 310 12.87 -6.62 3.59
C CYS A 310 12.90 -5.85 2.26
N CYS A 311 12.43 -6.47 1.18
CA CYS A 311 12.18 -5.79 -0.07
C CYS A 311 10.68 -5.52 -0.22
N LEU A 312 10.28 -4.26 -0.12
CA LEU A 312 8.93 -3.77 -0.37
C LEU A 312 8.82 -3.49 -1.86
N VAL A 313 7.86 -4.09 -2.57
CA VAL A 313 7.74 -3.91 -4.02
C VAL A 313 6.30 -3.75 -4.46
N GLY A 314 6.03 -2.72 -5.27
CA GLY A 314 4.70 -2.38 -5.78
C GLY A 314 4.68 -2.18 -7.29
N PHE A 315 3.48 -2.33 -7.85
CA PHE A 315 3.12 -1.98 -9.22
C PHE A 315 1.64 -1.59 -9.25
N GLY A 316 1.23 -0.78 -10.22
CA GLY A 316 -0.16 -0.34 -10.31
C GLY A 316 -0.47 0.50 -11.54
N GLY A 317 -1.63 1.15 -11.48
CA GLY A 317 -2.08 2.09 -12.51
C GLY A 317 -1.04 3.17 -12.79
N GLY A 318 -1.09 3.68 -14.03
CA GLY A 318 -0.15 4.68 -14.52
C GLY A 318 0.46 4.32 -15.88
N LEU A 319 1.17 3.22 -16.15
CA LEU A 319 1.60 2.23 -15.16
C LEU A 319 2.71 2.76 -14.29
N THR A 320 2.74 2.36 -13.05
CA THR A 320 3.84 2.67 -12.12
C THR A 320 4.38 1.38 -11.47
N TRP A 321 5.66 1.34 -11.17
CA TRP A 321 6.27 0.27 -10.37
C TRP A 321 7.48 0.77 -9.61
N GLY A 322 7.83 0.06 -8.55
CA GLY A 322 8.99 0.42 -7.76
C GLY A 322 9.21 -0.51 -6.59
N ALA A 323 10.39 -0.40 -6.00
CA ALA A 323 10.74 -1.14 -4.79
C ALA A 323 11.60 -0.29 -3.84
N ALA A 324 11.58 -0.69 -2.57
CA ALA A 324 12.46 -0.19 -1.53
C ALA A 324 13.06 -1.38 -0.77
N ILE A 325 14.36 -1.39 -0.55
CA ILE A 325 15.01 -2.34 0.34
C ILE A 325 15.28 -1.67 1.66
N VAL A 326 14.74 -2.25 2.72
CA VAL A 326 14.83 -1.73 4.08
C VAL A 326 15.43 -2.79 5.02
N LYS A 327 16.33 -2.36 5.89
CA LYS A 327 16.78 -3.15 7.04
C LYS A 327 15.79 -2.89 8.17
N TRP A 328 14.87 -3.82 8.38
CA TRP A 328 13.89 -3.72 9.45
C TRP A 328 14.53 -4.03 10.79
N THR A 329 14.67 -3.04 11.65
CA THR A 329 15.28 -3.16 12.99
C THR A 329 14.31 -2.81 14.10
N ALA A 330 13.16 -2.20 13.76
CA ALA A 330 12.17 -1.77 14.73
C ALA A 330 11.52 -2.95 15.46
N LYS A 331 11.29 -2.75 16.75
CA LYS A 331 10.56 -3.69 17.60
C LYS A 331 9.27 -3.04 18.05
N ASP A 332 8.20 -3.83 18.11
CA ASP A 332 6.96 -3.37 18.74
C ASP A 332 7.22 -3.18 20.24
N LYS A 333 7.10 -1.95 20.70
CA LYS A 333 7.38 -1.59 22.09
C LYS A 333 6.15 -1.72 23.00
N ARG A 334 4.99 -2.07 22.45
CA ARG A 334 3.73 -2.23 23.19
C ARG A 334 3.68 -3.49 24.04
N GLY A 335 4.62 -4.43 23.88
CA GLY A 335 4.68 -5.73 24.53
C GLY A 335 4.07 -6.85 23.67
N ASP A 336 4.14 -8.09 24.18
CA ASP A 336 3.54 -9.24 23.47
C ASP A 336 2.02 -9.06 23.36
N TYR A 337 1.55 -8.76 22.16
CA TYR A 337 0.15 -8.81 21.81
C TYR A 337 -0.32 -10.26 21.81
N ASN A 338 -1.35 -10.58 22.58
CA ASN A 338 -2.08 -11.82 22.37
C ASN A 338 -2.77 -11.75 20.99
N ALA A 339 -2.64 -12.81 20.22
CA ALA A 339 -3.15 -12.89 18.83
C ALA A 339 -4.70 -12.92 18.74
N GLU A 340 -5.40 -12.61 19.81
CA GLU A 340 -6.87 -12.67 19.94
C GLU A 340 -7.55 -11.27 20.04
N ASP A 341 -6.78 -10.17 20.00
CA ASP A 341 -7.35 -8.79 20.04
C ASP A 341 -7.37 -8.14 18.64
#